data_7e0b10ea5722ccd309a23a338817b5c4
#
_entry.id   7e0b10ea5722ccd309a23a338817b5c4
#
_cell.length_a   1.000
_cell.length_b   1.000
_cell.length_c   1.000
_cell.angle_alpha   90.00
_cell.angle_beta   90.00
_cell.angle_gamma   90.00
#
_symmetry.space_group_name_H-M   'P 1'
#
loop_
_entity.id
_entity.type
_entity.pdbx_description
1 polymer ?
#
loop_
_entity_poly.entity_id
_entity_poly.type
_entity_poly.pdbx_seq_one_letter_code
_entity_poly.pdbx_strand_id
1 'polypeptide(L)'
;MMTIMDRSVLYQINSLEKPQKISGFLKEKGYSRQNLVDLRKNEQAICLNGTYVHMNHMLAEGDVLTVWIRETDNSGQIRPVKLPFVIVYEDEDLLVINKPAGMPVHPSRGNPENSLGNALAWYFKEQGVPFVFRCINRLDRDTTGALILAKNPLSAAILSVQMKKRQILRTYLALVDGLLPDSGTINAPIARMEGSVITR
;
A
#
# COMPACT_ATOMS: atom_id res chain seq x y z
N MET A 1 -9.56 7.87 23.13
CA MET A 1 -8.29 8.37 22.59
C MET A 1 -7.89 7.36 21.52
N MET A 2 -8.05 7.66 20.22
CA MET A 2 -7.68 6.73 19.15
C MET A 2 -6.15 6.57 19.18
N THR A 3 -5.68 5.35 19.36
CA THR A 3 -4.24 5.04 19.31
C THR A 3 -3.79 5.23 17.87
N ILE A 4 -2.97 6.25 17.63
CA ILE A 4 -2.35 6.50 16.33
C ILE A 4 -1.38 5.34 16.12
N MET A 5 -1.51 4.61 15.02
CA MET A 5 -0.52 3.59 14.64
C MET A 5 0.75 4.30 14.17
N ASP A 6 1.68 4.50 15.10
CA ASP A 6 3.01 4.99 14.77
C ASP A 6 3.88 3.78 14.36
N ARG A 7 4.17 3.66 13.07
CA ARG A 7 5.15 2.68 12.57
C ARG A 7 6.54 3.28 12.69
N SER A 8 7.40 2.70 13.51
CA SER A 8 8.81 3.09 13.59
C SER A 8 9.66 2.17 12.70
N VAL A 9 10.59 2.77 11.96
CA VAL A 9 11.59 2.06 11.17
C VAL A 9 12.98 2.46 11.65
N LEU A 10 13.80 1.49 12.00
CA LEU A 10 15.16 1.68 12.48
C LEU A 10 16.15 1.30 11.37
N TYR A 11 17.10 2.19 11.11
CA TYR A 11 18.20 1.96 10.18
C TYR A 11 19.52 2.07 10.92
N GLN A 12 20.30 1.00 10.90
CA GLN A 12 21.71 0.99 11.31
C GLN A 12 22.54 1.38 10.08
N ILE A 13 23.31 2.46 10.18
CA ILE A 13 24.17 2.95 9.09
C ILE A 13 25.53 2.27 9.17
N ASN A 14 25.66 1.10 8.56
CA ASN A 14 26.89 0.30 8.62
C ASN A 14 27.96 0.78 7.63
N SER A 15 27.53 1.33 6.49
CA SER A 15 28.42 1.92 5.49
C SER A 15 27.66 2.94 4.64
N LEU A 16 28.36 3.92 4.13
CA LEU A 16 27.88 4.91 3.19
C LEU A 16 28.83 4.99 2.00
N GLU A 17 28.34 4.77 0.79
CA GLU A 17 29.15 4.94 -0.44
C GLU A 17 29.65 6.37 -0.59
N LYS A 18 28.92 7.34 -0.09
CA LYS A 18 29.22 8.78 -0.07
C LYS A 18 28.50 9.46 1.08
N PRO A 19 29.04 10.58 1.60
CA PRO A 19 28.33 11.40 2.54
C PRO A 19 26.98 11.84 1.98
N GLN A 20 25.90 11.60 2.70
CA GLN A 20 24.55 11.97 2.26
C GLN A 20 23.67 12.47 3.40
N LYS A 21 22.69 13.30 3.03
CA LYS A 21 21.68 13.77 3.96
C LYS A 21 20.66 12.65 4.24
N ILE A 22 20.04 12.70 5.41
CA ILE A 22 18.94 11.79 5.77
C ILE A 22 17.87 11.76 4.67
N SER A 23 17.52 12.92 4.08
CA SER A 23 16.53 12.98 2.98
C SER A 23 16.95 12.21 1.73
N GLY A 24 18.23 12.14 1.41
CA GLY A 24 18.77 11.34 0.31
C GLY A 24 18.65 9.85 0.61
N PHE A 25 19.15 9.45 1.78
CA PHE A 25 19.09 8.08 2.28
C PHE A 25 17.64 7.55 2.29
N LEU A 26 16.67 8.31 2.83
CA LEU A 26 15.28 7.90 2.88
C LEU A 26 14.67 7.71 1.47
N LYS A 27 15.06 8.54 0.49
CA LYS A 27 14.65 8.32 -0.91
C LYS A 27 15.15 6.98 -1.46
N GLU A 28 16.41 6.64 -1.20
CA GLU A 28 16.99 5.34 -1.58
C GLU A 28 16.29 4.17 -0.90
N LYS A 29 15.78 4.37 0.34
CA LYS A 29 14.98 3.39 1.09
C LYS A 29 13.50 3.32 0.64
N GLY A 30 13.12 4.04 -0.42
CA GLY A 30 11.78 3.96 -1.01
C GLY A 30 10.76 4.97 -0.49
N TYR A 31 11.17 5.94 0.34
CA TYR A 31 10.28 7.02 0.76
C TYR A 31 9.88 7.90 -0.43
N SER A 32 8.59 8.03 -0.67
CA SER A 32 8.06 8.91 -1.70
C SER A 32 8.29 10.39 -1.36
N ARG A 33 8.13 11.27 -2.36
CA ARG A 33 8.15 12.73 -2.11
C ARG A 33 7.12 13.13 -1.05
N GLN A 34 5.92 12.53 -1.06
CA GLN A 34 4.88 12.83 -0.09
C GLN A 34 5.29 12.37 1.31
N ASN A 35 5.84 11.15 1.47
CA ASN A 35 6.35 10.69 2.76
C ASN A 35 7.36 11.67 3.34
N LEU A 36 8.31 12.18 2.53
CA LEU A 36 9.30 13.15 2.99
C LEU A 36 8.68 14.51 3.36
N VAL A 37 7.62 14.94 2.67
CA VAL A 37 6.87 16.15 3.03
C VAL A 37 6.18 15.97 4.38
N ASP A 38 5.56 14.82 4.61
CA ASP A 38 4.83 14.56 5.86
C ASP A 38 5.77 14.39 7.05
N LEU A 39 6.93 13.75 6.85
CA LEU A 39 7.99 13.72 7.87
C LEU A 39 8.51 15.11 8.25
N ARG A 40 8.58 16.06 7.31
CA ARG A 40 9.02 17.44 7.59
C ARG A 40 8.06 18.23 8.48
N LYS A 41 6.77 17.90 8.42
CA LYS A 41 5.74 18.57 9.22
C LYS A 41 5.78 18.17 10.69
N ASN A 42 6.52 17.11 11.02
CA ASN A 42 6.60 16.57 12.37
C ASN A 42 8.06 16.56 12.83
N GLU A 43 8.39 17.49 13.72
CA GLU A 43 9.75 17.67 14.26
C GLU A 43 10.26 16.43 15.01
N GLN A 44 9.37 15.58 15.51
CA GLN A 44 9.70 14.36 16.22
C GLN A 44 9.65 13.10 15.34
N ALA A 45 9.56 13.25 14.01
CA ALA A 45 9.48 12.10 13.10
C ALA A 45 10.84 11.46 12.83
N ILE A 46 11.95 12.13 13.08
CA ILE A 46 13.29 11.64 12.74
C ILE A 46 14.21 11.81 13.96
N CYS A 47 14.78 10.70 14.40
CA CYS A 47 15.72 10.66 15.51
C CYS A 47 17.02 10.01 15.06
N LEU A 48 18.13 10.68 15.31
CA LEU A 48 19.48 10.19 15.03
C LEU A 48 20.22 10.04 16.36
N ASN A 49 20.66 8.82 16.67
CA ASN A 49 21.39 8.53 17.91
C ASN A 49 20.67 9.02 19.18
N GLY A 50 19.33 8.86 19.22
CA GLY A 50 18.51 9.29 20.35
C GLY A 50 18.11 10.78 20.35
N THR A 51 18.55 11.58 19.37
CA THR A 51 18.23 13.03 19.29
C THR A 51 17.38 13.32 18.06
N TYR A 52 16.34 14.14 18.20
CA TYR A 52 15.54 14.58 17.05
C TYR A 52 16.30 15.54 16.17
N VAL A 53 16.30 15.27 14.85
CA VAL A 53 17.05 16.03 13.87
C VAL A 53 16.21 16.33 12.63
N HIS A 54 16.64 17.31 11.84
CA HIS A 54 16.03 17.62 10.55
C HIS A 54 16.59 16.72 9.44
N MET A 55 15.81 16.51 8.38
CA MET A 55 16.20 15.67 7.21
C MET A 55 17.41 16.18 6.42
N ASN A 56 17.87 17.41 6.65
CA ASN A 56 19.09 17.95 6.04
C ASN A 56 20.36 17.57 6.79
N HIS A 57 20.25 16.93 7.95
CA HIS A 57 21.38 16.40 8.71
C HIS A 57 22.15 15.37 7.89
N MET A 58 23.49 15.40 8.00
CA MET A 58 24.36 14.42 7.32
C MET A 58 24.44 13.15 8.15
N LEU A 59 24.36 12.02 7.47
CA LEU A 59 24.59 10.70 8.09
C LEU A 59 26.07 10.37 8.10
N ALA A 60 26.49 9.68 9.15
CA ALA A 60 27.81 9.06 9.30
C ALA A 60 27.68 7.54 9.53
N GLU A 61 28.77 6.83 9.27
CA GLU A 61 28.86 5.41 9.61
C GLU A 61 28.77 5.22 11.13
N GLY A 62 28.06 4.20 11.56
CA GLY A 62 27.76 3.93 12.97
C GLY A 62 26.47 4.60 13.47
N ASP A 63 25.88 5.53 12.71
CA ASP A 63 24.65 6.19 13.11
C ASP A 63 23.47 5.20 13.21
N VAL A 64 22.56 5.47 14.14
CA VAL A 64 21.26 4.80 14.30
C VAL A 64 20.17 5.80 14.00
N LEU A 65 19.52 5.62 12.85
CA LEU A 65 18.41 6.47 12.41
C LEU A 65 17.08 5.79 12.68
N THR A 66 16.21 6.43 13.48
CA THR A 66 14.82 6.00 13.68
C THR A 66 13.88 6.97 13.01
N VAL A 67 12.94 6.44 12.25
CA VAL A 67 11.92 7.24 11.53
C VAL A 67 10.53 6.77 11.96
N TRP A 68 9.70 7.69 12.46
CA TRP A 68 8.30 7.43 12.81
C TRP A 68 7.38 7.84 11.67
N ILE A 69 6.68 6.86 11.14
CA ILE A 69 5.69 7.03 10.08
C ILE A 69 4.33 7.09 10.77
N ARG A 70 3.73 8.27 10.78
CA ARG A 70 2.41 8.49 11.37
C ARG A 70 1.34 8.47 10.30
N GLU A 71 0.23 7.83 10.63
CA GLU A 71 -0.97 7.94 9.84
C GLU A 71 -1.71 9.21 10.28
N THR A 72 -1.73 10.20 9.39
CA THR A 72 -2.41 11.48 9.62
C THR A 72 -3.78 11.54 8.95
N ASP A 73 -3.98 10.69 7.96
CA ASP A 73 -5.23 10.63 7.20
C ASP A 73 -6.17 9.54 7.76
N ASN A 74 -7.43 9.72 7.48
CA ASN A 74 -8.46 8.74 7.79
C ASN A 74 -9.36 8.56 6.56
N SER A 75 -9.59 7.32 6.14
CA SER A 75 -10.60 6.99 5.13
C SER A 75 -12.02 7.14 5.68
N GLY A 76 -12.27 8.17 6.49
CA GLY A 76 -13.55 8.40 7.16
C GLY A 76 -14.79 8.50 6.26
N GLN A 77 -14.57 8.53 4.94
CA GLN A 77 -15.63 8.47 3.94
C GLN A 77 -16.08 7.03 3.62
N ILE A 78 -15.32 6.01 4.02
CA ILE A 78 -15.68 4.61 3.79
C ILE A 78 -16.44 4.10 5.01
N ARG A 79 -17.74 3.85 4.84
CA ARG A 79 -18.60 3.33 5.91
C ARG A 79 -18.13 1.93 6.32
N PRO A 80 -17.85 1.68 7.62
CA PRO A 80 -17.53 0.35 8.11
C PRO A 80 -18.74 -0.58 8.01
N VAL A 81 -18.60 -1.72 7.34
CA VAL A 81 -19.63 -2.76 7.21
C VAL A 81 -19.00 -4.13 7.42
N LYS A 82 -19.60 -4.94 8.28
CA LYS A 82 -19.16 -6.30 8.54
C LYS A 82 -19.48 -7.20 7.35
N LEU A 83 -18.47 -7.49 6.53
CA LEU A 83 -18.58 -8.36 5.35
C LEU A 83 -17.51 -9.46 5.44
N PRO A 84 -17.79 -10.65 4.92
CA PRO A 84 -16.83 -11.76 4.96
C PRO A 84 -15.68 -11.54 3.96
N PHE A 85 -14.47 -11.79 4.39
CA PHE A 85 -13.27 -11.90 3.57
C PHE A 85 -12.23 -12.77 4.26
N VAL A 86 -11.22 -13.23 3.52
CA VAL A 86 -10.18 -14.12 4.05
C VAL A 86 -8.85 -13.42 4.00
N ILE A 87 -8.18 -13.32 5.16
CA ILE A 87 -6.81 -12.86 5.28
C ILE A 87 -5.89 -14.02 4.94
N VAL A 88 -4.97 -13.82 3.98
CA VAL A 88 -3.94 -14.79 3.59
C VAL A 88 -2.64 -14.52 4.33
N TYR A 89 -2.33 -13.25 4.53
CA TYR A 89 -1.15 -12.80 5.24
C TYR A 89 -1.38 -11.42 5.84
N GLU A 90 -0.83 -11.16 7.00
CA GLU A 90 -0.83 -9.85 7.65
C GLU A 90 0.43 -9.68 8.50
N ASP A 91 1.07 -8.50 8.36
CA ASP A 91 2.12 -8.03 9.23
C ASP A 91 1.92 -6.53 9.60
N GLU A 92 2.96 -5.86 10.06
CA GLU A 92 2.90 -4.43 10.39
C GLU A 92 2.79 -3.53 9.16
N ASP A 93 3.19 -4.00 7.97
CA ASP A 93 3.37 -3.21 6.77
C ASP A 93 2.34 -3.47 5.69
N LEU A 94 1.83 -4.71 5.59
CA LEU A 94 0.88 -5.08 4.56
C LEU A 94 -0.15 -6.11 5.02
N LEU A 95 -1.23 -6.18 4.28
CA LEU A 95 -2.30 -7.16 4.42
C LEU A 95 -2.58 -7.77 3.05
N VAL A 96 -2.56 -9.09 2.93
CA VAL A 96 -2.94 -9.83 1.73
C VAL A 96 -4.27 -10.54 1.96
N ILE A 97 -5.20 -10.32 1.06
CA ILE A 97 -6.56 -10.83 1.15
C ILE A 97 -6.86 -11.73 -0.05
N ASN A 98 -7.56 -12.82 0.19
CA ASN A 98 -8.26 -13.54 -0.85
C ASN A 98 -9.64 -12.91 -1.04
N LYS A 99 -9.78 -12.05 -2.07
CA LYS A 99 -11.03 -11.34 -2.34
C LYS A 99 -12.08 -12.32 -2.88
N PRO A 100 -13.30 -12.37 -2.33
CA PRO A 100 -14.37 -13.18 -2.88
C PRO A 100 -14.93 -12.58 -4.19
N ALA A 101 -15.66 -13.37 -4.95
CA ALA A 101 -16.49 -12.90 -6.07
C ALA A 101 -17.68 -12.05 -5.55
N GLY A 102 -18.26 -11.24 -6.42
CA GLY A 102 -19.42 -10.38 -6.10
C GLY A 102 -19.08 -9.15 -5.26
N MET A 103 -17.82 -8.97 -4.84
CA MET A 103 -17.38 -7.88 -3.99
C MET A 103 -16.48 -6.90 -4.77
N PRO A 104 -16.90 -5.65 -5.02
CA PRO A 104 -16.03 -4.61 -5.57
C PRO A 104 -14.90 -4.26 -4.59
N VAL A 105 -13.76 -3.80 -5.10
CA VAL A 105 -12.63 -3.37 -4.26
C VAL A 105 -12.94 -2.07 -3.52
N HIS A 106 -13.52 -1.08 -4.21
CA HIS A 106 -13.89 0.22 -3.66
C HIS A 106 -15.40 0.42 -3.60
N PRO A 107 -15.91 1.20 -2.64
CA PRO A 107 -17.28 1.67 -2.71
C PRO A 107 -17.54 2.44 -4.01
N SER A 108 -18.72 2.31 -4.55
CA SER A 108 -19.16 3.02 -5.77
C SER A 108 -20.62 3.39 -5.67
N ARG A 109 -21.12 4.24 -6.59
CA ARG A 109 -22.51 4.69 -6.60
C ARG A 109 -23.53 3.55 -6.55
N GLY A 110 -23.24 2.40 -7.18
CA GLY A 110 -24.09 1.21 -7.17
C GLY A 110 -23.78 0.20 -6.06
N ASN A 111 -22.67 0.40 -5.31
CA ASN A 111 -22.21 -0.49 -4.25
C ASN A 111 -21.57 0.33 -3.10
N PRO A 112 -22.35 1.15 -2.38
CA PRO A 112 -21.80 2.04 -1.36
C PRO A 112 -21.32 1.32 -0.10
N GLU A 113 -21.88 0.14 0.19
CA GLU A 113 -21.68 -0.60 1.44
C GLU A 113 -21.28 -2.06 1.25
N ASN A 114 -21.13 -2.53 0.01
CA ASN A 114 -20.76 -3.92 -0.30
C ASN A 114 -19.42 -4.00 -1.01
N SER A 115 -18.38 -3.38 -0.45
CA SER A 115 -17.05 -3.42 -1.02
C SER A 115 -16.01 -3.92 -0.02
N LEU A 116 -14.86 -4.34 -0.53
CA LEU A 116 -13.72 -4.70 0.30
C LEU A 116 -13.28 -3.53 1.19
N GLY A 117 -13.35 -2.29 0.68
CA GLY A 117 -13.09 -1.09 1.48
C GLY A 117 -13.98 -0.99 2.72
N ASN A 118 -15.29 -1.31 2.59
CA ASN A 118 -16.22 -1.32 3.73
C ASN A 118 -15.88 -2.43 4.74
N ALA A 119 -15.56 -3.63 4.25
CA ALA A 119 -15.16 -4.76 5.09
C ALA A 119 -13.91 -4.45 5.91
N LEU A 120 -12.91 -3.83 5.27
CA LEU A 120 -11.66 -3.45 5.92
C LEU A 120 -11.82 -2.28 6.88
N ALA A 121 -12.63 -1.29 6.54
CA ALA A 121 -12.96 -0.21 7.46
C ALA A 121 -13.59 -0.75 8.75
N TRP A 122 -14.43 -1.78 8.65
CA TRP A 122 -14.99 -2.46 9.82
C TRP A 122 -13.91 -3.26 10.58
N TYR A 123 -13.08 -4.03 9.88
CA TYR A 123 -12.01 -4.83 10.46
C TYR A 123 -11.03 -4.00 11.32
N PHE A 124 -10.54 -2.87 10.79
CA PHE A 124 -9.63 -1.99 11.52
C PHE A 124 -10.34 -1.19 12.62
N LYS A 125 -11.61 -0.84 12.43
CA LYS A 125 -12.43 -0.20 13.48
C LYS A 125 -12.55 -1.08 14.71
N GLU A 126 -12.81 -2.38 14.55
CA GLU A 126 -12.93 -3.34 15.67
C GLU A 126 -11.60 -3.48 16.44
N GLN A 127 -10.48 -3.25 15.79
CA GLN A 127 -9.16 -3.24 16.43
C GLN A 127 -8.80 -1.89 17.05
N GLY A 128 -9.64 -0.86 16.90
CA GLY A 128 -9.34 0.50 17.37
C GLY A 128 -8.20 1.18 16.59
N VAL A 129 -7.91 0.73 15.38
CA VAL A 129 -6.78 1.18 14.55
C VAL A 129 -7.28 2.15 13.49
N PRO A 130 -6.61 3.31 13.27
CA PRO A 130 -6.90 4.19 12.14
C PRO A 130 -6.74 3.44 10.82
N PHE A 131 -7.65 3.71 9.88
CA PHE A 131 -7.66 3.02 8.59
C PHE A 131 -7.65 4.00 7.43
N VAL A 132 -6.66 3.84 6.55
CA VAL A 132 -6.62 4.47 5.24
C VAL A 132 -6.54 3.39 4.17
N PHE A 133 -7.49 3.38 3.25
CA PHE A 133 -7.60 2.36 2.22
C PHE A 133 -6.53 2.54 1.14
N ARG A 134 -5.44 1.75 1.21
CA ARG A 134 -4.31 1.78 0.27
C ARG A 134 -4.15 0.45 -0.45
N CYS A 135 -5.00 0.24 -1.44
CA CYS A 135 -4.95 -0.96 -2.27
C CYS A 135 -3.87 -0.85 -3.35
N ILE A 136 -2.97 -1.82 -3.42
CA ILE A 136 -1.83 -1.81 -4.34
C ILE A 136 -2.21 -2.34 -5.72
N ASN A 137 -3.08 -3.35 -5.79
CA ASN A 137 -3.66 -3.88 -7.02
C ASN A 137 -5.18 -3.93 -6.92
N ARG A 138 -5.83 -4.03 -8.07
CA ARG A 138 -7.29 -4.14 -8.14
C ARG A 138 -7.67 -5.42 -8.85
N LEU A 139 -8.80 -5.98 -8.42
CA LEU A 139 -9.52 -7.05 -9.10
C LEU A 139 -10.92 -6.54 -9.42
N ASP A 140 -11.50 -7.03 -10.50
CA ASP A 140 -12.87 -6.72 -10.83
C ASP A 140 -13.83 -7.36 -9.81
N ARG A 141 -15.09 -6.93 -9.79
CA ARG A 141 -16.08 -7.37 -8.79
C ARG A 141 -16.14 -8.89 -8.67
N ASP A 142 -16.22 -9.58 -9.80
CA ASP A 142 -16.43 -11.02 -9.86
C ASP A 142 -15.13 -11.84 -9.97
N THR A 143 -13.98 -11.16 -10.10
CA THR A 143 -12.65 -11.80 -10.03
C THR A 143 -12.27 -12.06 -8.57
N THR A 144 -11.91 -13.31 -8.28
CA THR A 144 -11.41 -13.72 -6.96
C THR A 144 -9.88 -13.67 -6.90
N GLY A 145 -9.31 -13.75 -5.69
CA GLY A 145 -7.88 -13.99 -5.51
C GLY A 145 -7.13 -12.90 -4.76
N ALA A 146 -5.81 -12.94 -4.86
CA ALA A 146 -4.89 -12.18 -4.04
C ALA A 146 -4.94 -10.66 -4.32
N LEU A 147 -5.12 -9.90 -3.25
CA LEU A 147 -5.14 -8.45 -3.25
C LEU A 147 -4.29 -7.93 -2.10
N ILE A 148 -3.40 -6.99 -2.42
CA ILE A 148 -2.43 -6.44 -1.47
C ILE A 148 -2.89 -5.04 -1.04
N LEU A 149 -2.90 -4.83 0.28
CA LEU A 149 -3.11 -3.52 0.89
C LEU A 149 -1.88 -3.13 1.70
N ALA A 150 -1.51 -1.87 1.61
CA ALA A 150 -0.48 -1.30 2.47
C ALA A 150 -1.11 -0.73 3.74
N LYS A 151 -0.55 -1.05 4.90
CA LYS A 151 -1.04 -0.61 6.22
C LYS A 151 -0.52 0.78 6.60
N ASN A 152 0.52 1.27 5.94
CA ASN A 152 1.11 2.58 6.19
C ASN A 152 1.58 3.27 4.89
N PRO A 153 1.86 4.60 4.92
CA PRO A 153 2.25 5.35 3.72
C PRO A 153 3.59 4.93 3.10
N LEU A 154 4.54 4.42 3.89
CA LEU A 154 5.83 3.96 3.37
C LEU A 154 5.67 2.67 2.58
N SER A 155 4.99 1.69 3.15
CA SER A 155 4.69 0.41 2.49
C SER A 155 3.92 0.64 1.19
N ALA A 156 2.96 1.58 1.18
CA ALA A 156 2.24 1.97 -0.03
C ALA A 156 3.18 2.51 -1.11
N ALA A 157 4.14 3.36 -0.75
CA ALA A 157 5.11 3.91 -1.68
C ALA A 157 6.00 2.82 -2.29
N ILE A 158 6.57 1.95 -1.45
CA ILE A 158 7.45 0.86 -1.87
C ILE A 158 6.69 -0.13 -2.78
N LEU A 159 5.55 -0.63 -2.33
CA LEU A 159 4.76 -1.61 -3.07
C LEU A 159 4.23 -1.05 -4.41
N SER A 160 3.86 0.24 -4.45
CA SER A 160 3.45 0.90 -5.69
C SER A 160 4.59 0.98 -6.71
N VAL A 161 5.81 1.24 -6.27
CA VAL A 161 7.00 1.22 -7.14
C VAL A 161 7.28 -0.18 -7.65
N GLN A 162 7.23 -1.20 -6.78
CA GLN A 162 7.42 -2.61 -7.15
C GLN A 162 6.36 -3.07 -8.16
N MET A 163 5.10 -2.69 -7.96
CA MET A 163 4.01 -2.97 -8.90
C MET A 163 4.25 -2.33 -10.26
N LYS A 164 4.66 -1.05 -10.29
CA LYS A 164 4.97 -0.32 -11.52
C LYS A 164 6.15 -0.93 -12.28
N LYS A 165 7.16 -1.40 -11.55
CA LYS A 165 8.34 -2.10 -12.12
C LYS A 165 8.06 -3.57 -12.48
N ARG A 166 6.84 -4.05 -12.31
CA ARG A 166 6.44 -5.46 -12.51
C ARG A 166 7.27 -6.45 -11.67
N GLN A 167 7.73 -6.04 -10.50
CA GLN A 167 8.41 -6.91 -9.52
C GLN A 167 7.38 -7.75 -8.74
N ILE A 168 6.14 -7.27 -8.64
CA ILE A 168 5.00 -8.04 -8.16
C ILE A 168 4.30 -8.62 -9.39
N LEU A 169 4.43 -9.93 -9.56
CA LEU A 169 3.85 -10.65 -10.68
C LEU A 169 2.38 -10.98 -10.39
N ARG A 170 1.54 -10.90 -11.43
CA ARG A 170 0.13 -11.25 -11.35
C ARG A 170 -0.14 -12.44 -12.25
N THR A 171 -0.55 -13.54 -11.64
CA THR A 171 -0.93 -14.77 -12.31
C THR A 171 -2.42 -15.00 -12.11
N TYR A 172 -3.12 -15.39 -13.18
CA TYR A 172 -4.56 -15.65 -13.15
C TYR A 172 -4.84 -17.04 -13.69
N LEU A 173 -5.83 -17.69 -13.11
CA LEU A 173 -6.47 -18.86 -13.68
C LEU A 173 -7.81 -18.42 -14.29
N ALA A 174 -8.05 -18.76 -15.55
CA ALA A 174 -9.29 -18.42 -16.24
C ALA A 174 -9.90 -19.65 -16.90
N LEU A 175 -11.22 -19.78 -16.80
CA LEU A 175 -11.98 -20.69 -17.60
C LEU A 175 -12.39 -19.98 -18.88
N VAL A 176 -12.11 -20.60 -20.04
CA VAL A 176 -12.43 -20.03 -21.35
C VAL A 176 -13.31 -20.97 -22.13
N ASP A 177 -14.06 -20.42 -23.07
CA ASP A 177 -14.86 -21.23 -24.03
C ASP A 177 -13.99 -21.60 -25.22
N GLY A 178 -14.11 -22.89 -25.69
CA GLY A 178 -13.37 -23.42 -26.80
C GLY A 178 -12.03 -24.07 -26.41
N LEU A 179 -11.26 -24.47 -27.45
CA LEU A 179 -9.96 -25.09 -27.31
C LEU A 179 -8.85 -24.07 -27.50
N LEU A 180 -7.95 -24.04 -26.55
CA LEU A 180 -6.74 -23.21 -26.63
C LEU A 180 -5.52 -24.09 -26.98
N PRO A 181 -4.50 -23.53 -27.62
CA PRO A 181 -3.20 -24.19 -27.72
C PRO A 181 -2.56 -24.29 -26.32
N ASP A 182 -1.63 -25.24 -26.13
CA ASP A 182 -0.97 -25.49 -24.85
C ASP A 182 -0.24 -24.26 -24.26
N SER A 183 0.23 -23.40 -25.14
CA SER A 183 0.87 -22.13 -24.75
C SER A 183 0.73 -21.08 -25.84
N GLY A 184 0.84 -19.82 -25.44
CA GLY A 184 0.81 -18.71 -26.37
C GLY A 184 1.09 -17.37 -25.68
N THR A 185 1.38 -16.35 -26.47
CA THR A 185 1.57 -14.99 -25.99
C THR A 185 0.69 -14.04 -26.78
N ILE A 186 -0.12 -13.25 -26.07
CA ILE A 186 -0.87 -12.14 -26.64
C ILE A 186 -0.13 -10.84 -26.25
N ASN A 187 0.49 -10.20 -27.24
CA ASN A 187 1.19 -8.94 -27.07
C ASN A 187 0.51 -7.85 -27.91
N ALA A 188 -0.68 -7.44 -27.45
CA ALA A 188 -1.47 -6.40 -28.08
C ALA A 188 -1.83 -5.31 -27.07
N PRO A 189 -1.92 -4.05 -27.47
CA PRO A 189 -2.41 -2.99 -26.60
C PRO A 189 -3.89 -3.21 -26.28
N ILE A 190 -4.27 -2.90 -25.02
CA ILE A 190 -5.67 -2.91 -24.59
C ILE A 190 -6.15 -1.46 -24.59
N ALA A 191 -7.12 -1.13 -25.43
CA ALA A 191 -7.74 0.18 -25.50
C ALA A 191 -9.25 0.07 -25.22
N ARG A 192 -9.84 1.19 -24.84
CA ARG A 192 -11.29 1.27 -24.70
C ARG A 192 -11.93 1.28 -26.09
N MET A 193 -12.99 0.50 -26.30
CA MET A 193 -13.76 0.52 -27.55
C MET A 193 -14.43 1.90 -27.69
N GLU A 194 -14.39 2.47 -28.87
CA GLU A 194 -15.02 3.77 -29.16
C GLU A 194 -16.53 3.70 -28.86
N GLY A 195 -17.06 4.68 -28.13
CA GLY A 195 -18.46 4.73 -27.71
C GLY A 195 -18.82 3.83 -26.52
N SER A 196 -17.90 3.03 -25.98
CA SER A 196 -18.15 2.17 -24.80
C SER A 196 -17.40 2.64 -23.58
N VAL A 197 -18.07 2.65 -22.41
CA VAL A 197 -17.44 2.86 -21.10
C VAL A 197 -16.95 1.55 -20.47
N ILE A 198 -17.36 0.41 -20.98
CA ILE A 198 -17.15 -0.93 -20.37
C ILE A 198 -16.25 -1.79 -21.25
N THR A 199 -16.52 -1.85 -22.56
CA THR A 199 -15.83 -2.75 -23.48
C THR A 199 -14.43 -2.23 -23.85
N ARG A 200 -13.47 -3.12 -23.83
CA ARG A 200 -12.05 -2.87 -24.16
C ARG A 200 -11.58 -3.82 -25.23
#